data_4e92eb4f9901848c669521843b1d17ac
#
_entry.id   4e92eb4f9901848c669521843b1d17ac
#
_cell.length_a   1.000
_cell.length_b   1.000
_cell.length_c   1.000
_cell.angle_alpha   90.00
_cell.angle_beta   90.00
_cell.angle_gamma   90.00
#
_symmetry.space_group_name_H-M   'P 1'
#
loop_
_entity.id
_entity.type
_entity.pdbx_description
1 polymer ?
#
loop_
_entity_poly.entity_id
_entity_poly.type
_entity_poly.pdbx_seq_one_letter_code
_entity_poly.pdbx_strand_id
1 'polypeptide(L)'
;MNKIVLIFLLAPLFIFSQENNKNEKASFEVLGMCGMCKNRIEKATYKVKGVKYSNWDIPSNKISLIYNATVTTIEDIRKEIAHAGHDNGKFLATDEAYNNLHGCCKYPRKEIAENN
;
A
#
# COMPACT_ATOMS: atom_id res chain seq x y z
N MET A 1 45.59 49.50 8.28
CA MET A 1 45.58 48.07 8.63
C MET A 1 44.16 47.52 8.53
N ASN A 2 43.89 46.91 7.41
CA ASN A 2 42.53 46.38 7.19
C ASN A 2 42.50 44.93 7.68
N LYS A 3 41.81 44.72 8.77
CA LYS A 3 41.54 43.36 9.19
C LYS A 3 40.31 42.87 8.40
N ILE A 4 40.57 42.07 7.40
CA ILE A 4 39.54 41.32 6.67
C ILE A 4 39.12 40.19 7.59
N VAL A 5 37.95 40.33 8.20
CA VAL A 5 37.32 39.25 8.93
C VAL A 5 36.60 38.36 7.88
N LEU A 6 37.23 37.26 7.58
CA LEU A 6 36.61 36.25 6.74
C LEU A 6 35.60 35.52 7.57
N ILE A 7 34.33 35.91 7.45
CA ILE A 7 33.22 35.19 8.06
C ILE A 7 32.97 33.93 7.16
N PHE A 8 33.48 32.80 7.61
CA PHE A 8 33.13 31.53 7.06
C PHE A 8 31.69 31.20 7.44
N LEU A 9 30.78 31.45 6.51
CA LEU A 9 29.39 31.04 6.67
C LEU A 9 29.38 29.51 6.48
N LEU A 10 29.48 28.77 7.58
CA LEU A 10 29.17 27.35 7.61
C LEU A 10 27.65 27.20 7.47
N ALA A 11 27.19 27.07 6.24
CA ALA A 11 25.83 26.62 5.98
C ALA A 11 25.72 25.18 6.44
N PRO A 12 24.82 24.84 7.37
CA PRO A 12 24.60 23.45 7.69
C PRO A 12 23.96 22.77 6.47
N LEU A 13 24.70 21.88 5.86
CA LEU A 13 24.14 20.95 4.90
C LEU A 13 23.19 20.02 5.65
N PHE A 14 21.92 20.38 5.66
CA PHE A 14 20.89 19.42 6.05
C PHE A 14 20.83 18.34 4.97
N ILE A 15 21.59 17.32 5.18
CA ILE A 15 21.43 16.10 4.40
C ILE A 15 20.13 15.46 4.88
N PHE A 16 19.03 15.72 4.16
CA PHE A 16 17.84 14.92 4.28
C PHE A 16 18.17 13.57 3.67
N SER A 17 18.66 12.65 4.49
CA SER A 17 18.67 11.26 4.11
C SER A 17 17.22 10.80 4.17
N GLN A 18 16.58 10.64 3.01
CA GLN A 18 15.36 9.86 2.89
C GLN A 18 15.76 8.40 3.10
N GLU A 19 15.84 8.00 4.36
CA GLU A 19 15.96 6.59 4.67
C GLU A 19 14.63 5.96 4.31
N ASN A 20 14.62 5.20 3.21
CA ASN A 20 13.51 4.31 2.93
C ASN A 20 13.34 3.40 4.14
N ASN A 21 12.19 3.46 4.76
CA ASN A 21 11.92 2.75 5.99
C ASN A 21 11.76 1.25 5.72
N LYS A 22 12.52 0.42 6.43
CA LYS A 22 12.39 -1.04 6.38
C LYS A 22 11.10 -1.55 7.04
N ASN A 23 10.45 -0.72 7.83
CA ASN A 23 9.20 -1.03 8.55
C ASN A 23 8.17 0.07 8.30
N GLU A 24 7.87 0.30 7.02
CA GLU A 24 6.85 1.26 6.62
C GLU A 24 5.46 0.72 6.94
N LYS A 25 4.61 1.56 7.52
CA LYS A 25 3.22 1.24 7.84
C LYS A 25 2.28 1.86 6.84
N ALA A 26 1.29 1.10 6.40
CA ALA A 26 0.23 1.59 5.54
C ALA A 26 -1.11 1.01 5.96
N SER A 27 -2.17 1.77 5.73
CA SER A 27 -3.56 1.33 5.92
C SER A 27 -4.43 1.93 4.83
N PHE A 28 -5.26 1.10 4.22
CA PHE A 28 -6.19 1.54 3.18
C PHE A 28 -7.36 0.56 3.05
N GLU A 29 -8.43 1.01 2.40
CA GLU A 29 -9.60 0.18 2.15
C GLU A 29 -9.36 -0.83 1.04
N VAL A 30 -9.75 -2.07 1.28
CA VAL A 30 -9.79 -3.16 0.30
C VAL A 30 -11.18 -3.77 0.34
N LEU A 31 -11.85 -3.86 -0.79
CA LEU A 31 -13.22 -4.39 -0.84
C LEU A 31 -13.23 -5.91 -0.73
N GLY A 32 -14.04 -6.40 0.17
CA GLY A 32 -14.26 -7.81 0.45
C GLY A 32 -15.40 -7.98 1.44
N MET A 33 -15.73 -9.21 1.79
CA MET A 33 -16.92 -9.48 2.63
C MET A 33 -16.68 -10.42 3.81
N CYS A 34 -15.89 -11.47 3.63
CA CYS A 34 -15.89 -12.60 4.56
C CYS A 34 -14.47 -13.12 4.87
N GLY A 35 -14.39 -14.13 5.74
CA GLY A 35 -13.13 -14.76 6.12
C GLY A 35 -12.34 -15.34 4.96
N MET A 36 -13.00 -15.82 3.90
CA MET A 36 -12.32 -16.28 2.69
C MET A 36 -11.64 -15.14 1.94
N CYS A 37 -12.30 -13.96 1.92
CA CYS A 37 -11.70 -12.74 1.36
C CYS A 37 -10.49 -12.31 2.18
N LYS A 38 -10.60 -12.35 3.50
CA LYS A 38 -9.48 -12.04 4.41
C LYS A 38 -8.27 -12.89 4.09
N ASN A 39 -8.44 -14.20 3.99
CA ASN A 39 -7.34 -15.11 3.69
C ASN A 39 -6.73 -14.82 2.32
N ARG A 40 -7.55 -14.56 1.31
CA ARG A 40 -7.08 -14.26 -0.05
C ARG A 40 -6.34 -12.95 -0.12
N ILE A 41 -6.88 -11.90 0.49
CA ILE A 41 -6.27 -10.57 0.51
C ILE A 41 -4.91 -10.61 1.21
N GLU A 42 -4.85 -11.17 2.41
CA GLU A 42 -3.61 -11.27 3.17
C GLU A 42 -2.58 -12.13 2.45
N LYS A 43 -2.98 -13.26 1.91
CA LYS A 43 -2.11 -14.13 1.13
C LYS A 43 -1.53 -13.44 -0.12
N ALA A 44 -2.34 -12.63 -0.80
CA ALA A 44 -1.89 -11.85 -1.93
C ALA A 44 -0.78 -10.86 -1.54
N THR A 45 -0.94 -10.18 -0.40
CA THR A 45 0.08 -9.25 0.08
C THR A 45 1.37 -9.96 0.46
N TYR A 46 1.29 -11.13 1.09
CA TYR A 46 2.47 -11.90 1.47
C TYR A 46 3.24 -12.50 0.28
N LYS A 47 2.65 -12.55 -0.91
CA LYS A 47 3.37 -12.90 -2.14
C LYS A 47 4.37 -11.82 -2.55
N VAL A 48 4.14 -10.58 -2.12
CA VAL A 48 5.03 -9.46 -2.42
C VAL A 48 6.24 -9.52 -1.49
N LYS A 49 7.42 -9.66 -2.07
CA LYS A 49 8.66 -9.66 -1.30
C LYS A 49 8.80 -8.32 -0.57
N GLY A 50 9.04 -8.38 0.72
CA GLY A 50 9.18 -7.21 1.58
C GLY A 50 8.00 -6.96 2.49
N VAL A 51 6.84 -7.57 2.27
CA VAL A 51 5.71 -7.51 3.19
C VAL A 51 6.01 -8.35 4.43
N LYS A 52 5.93 -7.72 5.60
CA LYS A 52 6.24 -8.34 6.90
C LYS A 52 5.01 -8.67 7.71
N TYR A 53 3.97 -7.86 7.59
CA TYR A 53 2.73 -7.99 8.32
C TYR A 53 1.56 -7.53 7.46
N SER A 54 0.47 -8.25 7.52
CA SER A 54 -0.76 -7.93 6.81
C SER A 54 -1.96 -8.40 7.62
N ASN A 55 -2.88 -7.50 7.89
CA ASN A 55 -4.15 -7.83 8.52
C ASN A 55 -5.26 -7.03 7.88
N TRP A 56 -6.23 -7.74 7.32
CA TRP A 56 -7.44 -7.14 6.76
C TRP A 56 -8.60 -7.30 7.75
N ASP A 57 -9.17 -6.17 8.16
CA ASP A 57 -10.27 -6.13 9.11
C ASP A 57 -11.62 -6.23 8.39
N ILE A 58 -12.37 -7.28 8.68
CA ILE A 58 -13.64 -7.55 8.00
C ILE A 58 -14.66 -6.42 8.19
N PRO A 59 -14.94 -5.95 9.43
CA PRO A 59 -15.97 -4.92 9.62
C PRO A 59 -15.67 -3.60 8.92
N SER A 60 -14.41 -3.17 8.88
CA SER A 60 -14.03 -1.88 8.31
C SER A 60 -13.55 -1.97 6.86
N ASN A 61 -13.27 -3.17 6.35
CA ASN A 61 -12.60 -3.41 5.08
C ASN A 61 -11.21 -2.77 4.97
N LYS A 62 -10.60 -2.40 6.09
CA LYS A 62 -9.27 -1.81 6.09
C LYS A 62 -8.19 -2.87 6.27
N ILE A 63 -7.16 -2.76 5.45
CA ILE A 63 -5.94 -3.52 5.62
C ILE A 63 -4.91 -2.67 6.37
N SER A 64 -4.17 -3.32 7.25
CA SER A 64 -3.01 -2.74 7.93
C SER A 64 -1.77 -3.55 7.53
N LEU A 65 -0.77 -2.85 7.04
CA LEU A 65 0.44 -3.44 6.49
C LEU A 65 1.68 -2.89 7.18
N ILE A 66 2.69 -3.76 7.30
CA ILE A 66 4.08 -3.36 7.55
C ILE A 66 4.92 -3.98 6.44
N TYR A 67 5.69 -3.18 5.74
CA TYR A 67 6.51 -3.64 4.64
C TYR A 67 7.85 -2.91 4.57
N ASN A 68 8.79 -3.53 3.90
CA ASN A 68 10.10 -2.94 3.67
C ASN A 68 10.07 -2.05 2.42
N ALA A 69 10.04 -0.74 2.63
CA ALA A 69 9.97 0.23 1.53
C ALA A 69 11.27 0.33 0.71
N THR A 70 12.35 -0.34 1.14
CA THR A 70 13.56 -0.47 0.34
C THR A 70 13.46 -1.60 -0.70
N VAL A 71 12.48 -2.49 -0.56
CA VAL A 71 12.31 -3.69 -1.39
C VAL A 71 11.07 -3.60 -2.27
N THR A 72 9.98 -3.01 -1.77
CA THR A 72 8.73 -2.92 -2.50
C THR A 72 8.05 -1.56 -2.28
N THR A 73 6.99 -1.31 -3.01
CA THR A 73 6.17 -0.11 -2.92
C THR A 73 4.74 -0.45 -2.54
N ILE A 74 4.01 0.51 -1.98
CA ILE A 74 2.58 0.33 -1.71
C ILE A 74 1.79 0.06 -3.00
N GLU A 75 2.20 0.64 -4.12
CA GLU A 75 1.56 0.41 -5.42
C GLU A 75 1.65 -1.04 -5.86
N ASP A 76 2.82 -1.66 -5.71
CA ASP A 76 3.01 -3.07 -6.06
C ASP A 76 2.16 -3.99 -5.18
N ILE A 77 2.04 -3.68 -3.90
CA ILE A 77 1.17 -4.40 -2.97
C ILE A 77 -0.29 -4.26 -3.39
N ARG A 78 -0.74 -3.06 -3.72
CA ARG A 78 -2.11 -2.80 -4.17
C ARG A 78 -2.44 -3.52 -5.48
N LYS A 79 -1.50 -3.59 -6.41
CA LYS A 79 -1.66 -4.33 -7.67
C LYS A 79 -1.86 -5.81 -7.43
N GLU A 80 -1.11 -6.41 -6.51
CA GLU A 80 -1.28 -7.83 -6.16
C GLU A 80 -2.64 -8.11 -5.53
N ILE A 81 -3.12 -7.22 -4.68
CA ILE A 81 -4.48 -7.33 -4.12
C ILE A 81 -5.54 -7.28 -5.23
N ALA A 82 -5.39 -6.37 -6.18
CA ALA A 82 -6.29 -6.26 -7.33
C ALA A 82 -6.24 -7.53 -8.21
N HIS A 83 -5.05 -8.06 -8.47
CA HIS A 83 -4.88 -9.32 -9.21
C HIS A 83 -5.58 -10.49 -8.54
N ALA A 84 -5.68 -10.49 -7.23
CA ALA A 84 -6.40 -11.52 -6.47
C ALA A 84 -7.93 -11.36 -6.55
N GLY A 85 -8.44 -10.29 -7.12
CA GLY A 85 -9.86 -10.04 -7.32
C GLY A 85 -10.46 -8.95 -6.43
N HIS A 86 -9.67 -8.21 -5.68
CA HIS A 86 -10.14 -7.23 -4.70
C HIS A 86 -9.78 -5.80 -5.08
N ASP A 87 -10.80 -5.00 -5.39
CA ASP A 87 -10.65 -3.57 -5.66
C ASP A 87 -10.10 -2.84 -4.44
N ASN A 88 -9.17 -1.95 -4.65
CA ASN A 88 -8.63 -1.11 -3.60
C ASN A 88 -8.19 0.25 -4.16
N GLY A 89 -8.93 1.30 -3.81
CA GLY A 89 -8.74 2.64 -4.37
C GLY A 89 -8.87 2.63 -5.89
N LYS A 90 -7.88 3.17 -6.57
CA LYS A 90 -7.82 3.20 -8.05
C LYS A 90 -7.33 1.88 -8.67
N PHE A 91 -6.89 0.93 -7.85
CA PHE A 91 -6.42 -0.38 -8.31
C PHE A 91 -7.60 -1.34 -8.35
N LEU A 92 -8.04 -1.64 -9.57
CA LEU A 92 -9.23 -2.45 -9.78
C LEU A 92 -8.84 -3.87 -10.21
N ALA A 93 -9.57 -4.83 -9.68
CA ALA A 93 -9.54 -6.19 -10.19
C ALA A 93 -10.08 -6.22 -11.63
N THR A 94 -9.54 -7.11 -12.44
CA THR A 94 -10.17 -7.42 -13.73
C THR A 94 -11.53 -8.06 -13.48
N ASP A 95 -12.44 -7.92 -14.44
CA ASP A 95 -13.76 -8.57 -14.35
C ASP A 95 -13.61 -10.08 -14.21
N GLU A 96 -12.65 -10.67 -14.91
CA GLU A 96 -12.35 -12.10 -14.82
C GLU A 96 -11.93 -12.51 -13.40
N ALA A 97 -10.98 -11.77 -12.80
CA ALA A 97 -10.53 -12.06 -11.44
C ALA A 97 -11.66 -11.92 -10.41
N TYR A 98 -12.46 -10.88 -10.54
CA TYR A 98 -13.63 -10.67 -9.69
C TYR A 98 -14.66 -11.79 -9.86
N ASN A 99 -14.98 -12.14 -11.11
CA ASN A 99 -15.97 -13.17 -11.42
C ASN A 99 -15.56 -14.58 -10.96
N ASN A 100 -14.26 -14.81 -10.83
CA ASN A 100 -13.71 -16.08 -10.31
C ASN A 100 -13.77 -16.18 -8.79
N LEU A 101 -14.15 -15.12 -8.08
CA LEU A 101 -14.34 -15.18 -6.63
C LEU A 101 -15.51 -16.11 -6.28
N HIS A 102 -15.41 -16.77 -5.12
CA HIS A 102 -16.56 -17.47 -4.55
C HIS A 102 -17.71 -16.50 -4.30
N GLY A 103 -18.96 -16.97 -4.38
CA GLY A 103 -20.13 -16.13 -4.23
C GLY A 103 -20.15 -15.30 -2.95
N CYS A 104 -19.66 -15.85 -1.83
CA CYS A 104 -19.54 -15.12 -0.56
C CYS A 104 -18.51 -14.00 -0.57
N CYS A 105 -17.60 -13.98 -1.54
CA CYS A 105 -16.58 -12.95 -1.71
C CYS A 105 -16.92 -11.91 -2.77
N LYS A 106 -18.06 -12.06 -3.46
CA LYS A 106 -18.50 -11.10 -4.47
C LYS A 106 -19.10 -9.86 -3.81
N TYR A 107 -18.22 -9.01 -3.35
CA TYR A 107 -18.55 -7.72 -2.75
C TYR A 107 -19.20 -6.79 -3.79
N PRO A 108 -20.07 -5.84 -3.36
CA PRO A 108 -20.56 -4.79 -4.24
C PRO A 108 -19.38 -3.91 -4.69
N ARG A 109 -19.13 -3.86 -5.98
CA ARG A 109 -18.08 -2.98 -6.53
C ARG A 109 -18.54 -1.54 -6.49
N LYS A 110 -17.67 -0.64 -6.05
CA LYS A 110 -17.94 0.79 -6.11
C LYS A 110 -17.82 1.25 -7.54
N GLU A 111 -18.79 2.03 -8.00
CA GLU A 111 -18.63 2.77 -9.24
C GLU A 111 -17.48 3.75 -9.06
N ILE A 112 -16.52 3.71 -10.00
CA ILE A 112 -15.50 4.74 -10.05
C ILE A 112 -16.23 5.99 -10.48
N ALA A 113 -16.36 6.97 -9.59
CA ALA A 113 -16.71 8.29 -10.02
C ALA A 113 -15.59 8.74 -10.97
N GLU A 114 -15.88 8.80 -12.27
CA GLU A 114 -15.04 9.51 -13.22
C GLU A 114 -15.05 10.98 -12.79
N ASN A 115 -14.05 11.33 -12.02
CA ASN A 115 -13.77 12.73 -11.76
C ASN A 115 -13.17 13.29 -13.05
N ASN A 116 -14.04 13.87 -13.83
CA ASN A 116 -13.65 14.76 -14.92
C ASN A 116 -12.92 16.01 -14.37
#